data_1424587a2190c220425f703af634fe94
#
_entry.id   1424587a2190c220425f703af634fe94
#
_cell.length_a   1.000
_cell.length_b   1.000
_cell.length_c   1.000
_cell.angle_alpha   90.00
_cell.angle_beta   90.00
_cell.angle_gamma   90.00
#
_symmetry.space_group_name_H-M   'P 1'
#
loop_
_entity.id
_entity.type
_entity.pdbx_description
1 polymer ?
#
loop_
_entity_poly.entity_id
_entity_poly.type
_entity_poly.pdbx_seq_one_letter_code
_entity_poly.pdbx_strand_id
1 'polypeptide(L)'
;ACTLTPMKTSKAAWKDIFEIALDDLASLVCPRRIVYCEGRDAPGAGGSEKGLDAQVFNNIFSDSFHDTLFVSSGGNTELDQRSDIAIAIFSKIFSELEVLVLKDRDMASGRNTTEQDRVLYLQNNADYHRVLKRWEIENYLYDKEVLTKYCEDKGLVFNEESYDELVNDIENQNLKDVTSRIKSICGITSSINPERFKLNLSEYITEDMAVYNDLASCIFR
;
A
#
# COMPACT_ATOMS: atom_id res chain seq x y z
N ALA A 1 45.07 22.88 13.26
CA ALA A 1 44.97 22.14 14.53
C ALA A 1 43.54 22.16 14.97
N CYS A 2 42.89 21.01 15.12
CA CYS A 2 41.55 20.89 15.63
C CYS A 2 41.64 20.78 17.17
N THR A 3 41.07 21.73 17.89
CA THR A 3 41.08 21.71 19.36
C THR A 3 39.82 21.02 19.82
N LEU A 4 39.94 19.84 20.40
CA LEU A 4 38.84 19.16 21.04
C LEU A 4 38.63 19.72 22.44
N THR A 5 37.51 20.41 22.64
CA THR A 5 37.12 20.89 23.98
C THR A 5 36.22 19.85 24.62
N PRO A 6 36.56 19.30 25.78
CA PRO A 6 35.67 18.36 26.48
C PRO A 6 34.37 19.05 26.88
N MET A 7 33.25 18.54 26.39
CA MET A 7 31.92 19.04 26.70
C MET A 7 31.36 18.33 27.93
N LYS A 8 30.86 19.08 28.90
CA LYS A 8 30.08 18.50 30.02
C LYS A 8 28.82 17.88 29.46
N THR A 9 28.70 16.57 29.63
CA THR A 9 27.52 15.81 29.21
C THR A 9 26.30 16.22 30.07
N SER A 10 25.49 17.12 29.55
CA SER A 10 24.17 17.46 30.11
C SER A 10 23.08 16.62 29.40
N LYS A 11 21.91 16.48 30.04
CA LYS A 11 20.75 15.87 29.39
C LYS A 11 20.40 16.53 28.02
N ALA A 12 20.57 17.86 27.95
CA ALA A 12 20.36 18.62 26.71
C ALA A 12 21.38 18.26 25.66
N ALA A 13 22.69 18.24 26.01
CA ALA A 13 23.73 17.85 25.02
C ALA A 13 23.58 16.41 24.53
N TRP A 14 23.16 15.47 25.37
CA TRP A 14 22.86 14.11 24.94
C TRP A 14 21.64 14.06 24.02
N LYS A 15 20.59 14.84 24.31
CA LYS A 15 19.42 14.94 23.45
C LYS A 15 19.81 15.44 22.06
N ASP A 16 20.58 16.52 21.99
CA ASP A 16 21.04 17.12 20.74
C ASP A 16 21.92 16.15 19.93
N ILE A 17 22.83 15.43 20.60
CA ILE A 17 23.70 14.44 19.95
C ILE A 17 22.88 13.25 19.45
N PHE A 18 21.92 12.75 20.24
CA PHE A 18 21.05 11.64 19.83
C PHE A 18 20.08 12.06 18.73
N GLU A 19 19.57 13.30 18.77
CA GLU A 19 18.69 13.82 17.73
C GLU A 19 19.43 13.88 16.38
N ILE A 20 20.64 14.43 16.35
CA ILE A 20 21.48 14.47 15.14
C ILE A 20 21.89 13.05 14.69
N ALA A 21 22.36 12.20 15.61
CA ALA A 21 22.80 10.85 15.26
C ALA A 21 21.65 9.95 14.82
N LEU A 22 20.45 10.12 15.40
CA LEU A 22 19.24 9.39 14.97
C LEU A 22 18.72 9.92 13.64
N ASP A 23 18.79 11.21 13.38
CA ASP A 23 18.39 11.80 12.11
C ASP A 23 19.33 11.33 10.98
N ASP A 24 20.65 11.32 11.19
CA ASP A 24 21.62 10.81 10.25
C ASP A 24 21.48 9.29 10.00
N LEU A 25 21.22 8.49 11.06
CA LEU A 25 21.00 7.04 10.93
C LEU A 25 19.62 6.73 10.34
N ALA A 26 18.60 7.49 10.70
CA ALA A 26 17.26 7.33 10.18
C ALA A 26 17.21 7.66 8.69
N SER A 27 17.89 8.72 8.24
CA SER A 27 17.98 9.07 6.82
C SER A 27 18.68 7.99 5.96
N LEU A 28 19.51 7.14 6.59
CA LEU A 28 20.22 6.06 5.92
C LEU A 28 19.46 4.72 5.89
N VAL A 29 18.55 4.49 6.84
CA VAL A 29 17.92 3.16 7.06
C VAL A 29 16.39 3.19 7.17
N CYS A 30 15.79 4.36 7.32
CA CYS A 30 14.32 4.50 7.39
C CYS A 30 13.74 4.90 6.04
N PRO A 31 12.55 4.40 5.70
CA PRO A 31 11.80 4.94 4.58
C PRO A 31 11.47 6.42 4.84
N ARG A 32 11.44 7.23 3.80
CA ARG A 32 10.96 8.62 3.90
C ARG A 32 9.45 8.71 4.05
N ARG A 33 8.77 7.64 3.64
CA ARG A 33 7.31 7.56 3.71
C ARG A 33 6.88 6.21 4.26
N ILE A 34 5.96 6.22 5.21
CA ILE A 34 5.24 5.04 5.67
C ILE A 34 3.77 5.18 5.29
N VAL A 35 3.23 4.17 4.63
CA VAL A 35 1.82 4.11 4.25
C VAL A 35 1.14 2.99 5.04
N TYR A 36 0.28 3.36 5.97
CA TYR A 36 -0.56 2.41 6.68
C TYR A 36 -1.72 1.97 5.81
N CYS A 37 -1.90 0.65 5.63
CA CYS A 37 -3.02 0.05 4.90
C CYS A 37 -3.82 -0.88 5.80
N GLU A 38 -5.02 -1.24 5.36
CA GLU A 38 -5.80 -2.30 6.00
C GLU A 38 -5.09 -3.65 5.92
N GLY A 39 -5.45 -4.56 6.81
CA GLY A 39 -4.96 -5.93 6.79
C GLY A 39 -4.39 -6.39 8.12
N ARG A 40 -3.86 -7.62 8.12
CA ARG A 40 -3.32 -8.26 9.32
C ARG A 40 -2.14 -7.46 9.88
N ASP A 41 -2.26 -7.06 11.14
CA ASP A 41 -1.32 -6.21 11.85
C ASP A 41 -0.18 -6.95 12.58
N ALA A 42 -0.27 -8.27 12.70
CA ALA A 42 0.78 -9.05 13.33
C ALA A 42 1.98 -9.23 12.39
N PRO A 43 3.20 -8.80 12.78
CA PRO A 43 4.38 -8.99 11.95
C PRO A 43 4.70 -10.47 11.76
N GLY A 44 5.37 -10.79 10.64
CA GLY A 44 5.93 -12.09 10.37
C GLY A 44 7.21 -12.37 11.15
N ALA A 45 7.77 -13.55 10.95
CA ALA A 45 9.08 -13.90 11.47
C ALA A 45 10.14 -12.92 10.89
N GLY A 46 10.99 -12.40 11.76
CA GLY A 46 12.01 -11.41 11.37
C GLY A 46 11.45 -10.01 11.03
N GLY A 47 10.21 -9.68 11.45
CA GLY A 47 9.60 -8.37 11.20
C GLY A 47 9.03 -8.21 9.79
N SER A 48 8.94 -9.29 8.98
CA SER A 48 8.35 -9.24 7.65
C SER A 48 6.85 -8.86 7.71
N GLU A 49 6.39 -8.10 6.72
CA GLU A 49 4.97 -7.76 6.57
C GLU A 49 4.15 -9.02 6.26
N LYS A 50 2.99 -9.17 6.90
CA LYS A 50 2.05 -10.27 6.67
C LYS A 50 0.71 -9.86 6.10
N GLY A 51 0.39 -8.58 6.14
CA GLY A 51 -0.81 -8.06 5.50
C GLY A 51 -0.69 -8.20 3.98
N LEU A 52 -1.71 -8.77 3.34
CA LEU A 52 -1.67 -9.01 1.90
C LEU A 52 -1.53 -7.70 1.13
N ASP A 53 -2.33 -6.71 1.46
CA ASP A 53 -2.37 -5.44 0.73
C ASP A 53 -1.05 -4.69 0.83
N ALA A 54 -0.46 -4.62 2.02
CA ALA A 54 0.86 -4.02 2.21
C ALA A 54 1.95 -4.75 1.41
N GLN A 55 1.91 -6.10 1.33
CA GLN A 55 2.83 -6.86 0.50
C GLN A 55 2.62 -6.55 -1.00
N VAL A 56 1.37 -6.48 -1.45
CA VAL A 56 1.02 -6.14 -2.83
C VAL A 56 1.54 -4.74 -3.20
N PHE A 57 1.29 -3.73 -2.35
CA PHE A 57 1.77 -2.37 -2.60
C PHE A 57 3.30 -2.28 -2.57
N ASN A 58 3.96 -2.96 -1.62
CA ASN A 58 5.42 -3.01 -1.57
C ASN A 58 6.01 -3.66 -2.84
N ASN A 59 5.36 -4.67 -3.44
CA ASN A 59 5.79 -5.25 -4.70
C ASN A 59 5.61 -4.27 -5.87
N ILE A 60 4.42 -3.64 -5.99
CA ILE A 60 4.09 -2.74 -7.10
C ILE A 60 5.02 -1.52 -7.13
N PHE A 61 5.34 -0.98 -5.96
CA PHE A 61 6.07 0.30 -5.83
C PHE A 61 7.55 0.15 -5.46
N SER A 62 8.09 -1.08 -5.48
CA SER A 62 9.48 -1.37 -5.08
C SER A 62 10.52 -0.54 -5.82
N ASP A 63 10.33 -0.31 -7.10
CA ASP A 63 11.32 0.32 -7.96
C ASP A 63 11.15 1.84 -8.02
N SER A 64 9.92 2.32 -8.14
CA SER A 64 9.62 3.75 -8.33
C SER A 64 9.62 4.54 -7.03
N PHE A 65 9.22 3.91 -5.92
CA PHE A 65 9.07 4.54 -4.61
C PHE A 65 9.81 3.73 -3.54
N HIS A 66 11.08 3.42 -3.81
CA HIS A 66 11.95 2.61 -2.95
C HIS A 66 12.15 3.19 -1.54
N ASP A 67 11.83 4.46 -1.33
CA ASP A 67 11.85 5.16 -0.04
C ASP A 67 10.49 5.11 0.68
N THR A 68 9.54 4.36 0.16
CA THR A 68 8.19 4.18 0.73
C THR A 68 8.02 2.76 1.25
N LEU A 69 7.49 2.62 2.47
CA LEU A 69 7.17 1.35 3.08
C LEU A 69 5.67 1.28 3.37
N PHE A 70 5.01 0.26 2.82
CA PHE A 70 3.63 -0.06 3.16
C PHE A 70 3.59 -1.07 4.31
N VAL A 71 2.75 -0.78 5.32
CA VAL A 71 2.58 -1.62 6.51
C VAL A 71 1.10 -1.81 6.82
N SER A 72 0.73 -3.01 7.25
CA SER A 72 -0.63 -3.29 7.66
C SER A 72 -0.90 -2.86 9.09
N SER A 73 -2.07 -2.32 9.36
CA SER A 73 -2.44 -1.73 10.64
C SER A 73 -3.79 -2.20 11.20
N GLY A 74 -4.26 -3.37 10.82
CA GLY A 74 -5.54 -3.92 11.26
C GLY A 74 -6.72 -3.48 10.40
N GLY A 75 -7.92 -3.48 10.95
CA GLY A 75 -9.12 -3.00 10.27
C GLY A 75 -9.27 -1.48 10.32
N ASN A 76 -10.26 -0.94 9.63
CA ASN A 76 -10.50 0.50 9.45
C ASN A 76 -10.38 1.34 10.74
N THR A 77 -11.01 0.90 11.83
CA THR A 77 -10.97 1.64 13.12
C THR A 77 -9.59 1.58 13.77
N GLU A 78 -8.93 0.44 13.70
CA GLU A 78 -7.58 0.25 14.25
C GLU A 78 -6.56 1.03 13.41
N LEU A 79 -6.74 1.06 12.10
CA LEU A 79 -5.94 1.82 11.15
C LEU A 79 -5.92 3.32 11.52
N ASP A 80 -7.09 3.93 11.75
CA ASP A 80 -7.18 5.35 12.14
C ASP A 80 -6.50 5.61 13.48
N GLN A 81 -6.79 4.81 14.50
CA GLN A 81 -6.21 4.98 15.84
C GLN A 81 -4.69 4.81 15.86
N ARG A 82 -4.18 3.81 15.12
CA ARG A 82 -2.74 3.52 15.09
C ARG A 82 -1.96 4.53 14.28
N SER A 83 -2.50 4.98 13.17
CA SER A 83 -1.88 6.02 12.36
C SER A 83 -1.79 7.36 13.11
N ASP A 84 -2.83 7.75 13.84
CA ASP A 84 -2.81 8.97 14.66
C ASP A 84 -1.70 8.90 15.73
N ILE A 85 -1.57 7.77 16.41
CA ILE A 85 -0.51 7.54 17.40
C ILE A 85 0.87 7.57 16.72
N ALA A 86 1.02 6.90 15.60
CA ALA A 86 2.28 6.85 14.84
C ALA A 86 2.68 8.26 14.37
N ILE A 87 1.76 9.02 13.79
CA ILE A 87 1.98 10.39 13.36
C ILE A 87 2.41 11.27 14.56
N ALA A 88 1.70 11.15 15.69
CA ALA A 88 2.03 11.93 16.90
C ALA A 88 3.42 11.61 17.47
N ILE A 89 3.90 10.39 17.30
CA ILE A 89 5.24 9.96 17.75
C ILE A 89 6.30 10.34 16.72
N PHE A 90 6.12 9.92 15.47
CA PHE A 90 7.13 10.08 14.43
C PHE A 90 7.39 11.52 14.04
N SER A 91 6.36 12.38 14.03
CA SER A 91 6.53 13.82 13.79
C SER A 91 7.41 14.54 14.84
N LYS A 92 7.60 13.93 16.00
CA LYS A 92 8.47 14.45 17.06
C LYS A 92 9.91 13.91 16.99
N ILE A 93 10.11 12.80 16.30
CA ILE A 93 11.40 12.10 16.24
C ILE A 93 12.05 12.32 14.88
N PHE A 94 11.25 12.27 13.82
CA PHE A 94 11.72 12.34 12.43
C PHE A 94 11.00 13.46 11.69
N SER A 95 11.68 14.58 11.48
CA SER A 95 11.09 15.78 10.86
C SER A 95 10.71 15.60 9.40
N GLU A 96 11.33 14.65 8.70
CA GLU A 96 11.14 14.42 7.27
C GLU A 96 10.33 13.16 6.94
N LEU A 97 9.89 12.40 7.94
CA LEU A 97 9.10 11.20 7.72
C LEU A 97 7.64 11.56 7.43
N GLU A 98 7.18 11.23 6.23
CA GLU A 98 5.77 11.33 5.87
C GLU A 98 5.03 10.05 6.29
N VAL A 99 3.89 10.21 6.97
CA VAL A 99 3.01 9.09 7.33
C VAL A 99 1.68 9.28 6.62
N LEU A 100 1.29 8.31 5.82
CA LEU A 100 0.02 8.27 5.09
C LEU A 100 -0.86 7.14 5.59
N VAL A 101 -2.16 7.28 5.39
CA VAL A 101 -3.19 6.27 5.69
C VAL A 101 -3.93 5.97 4.41
N LEU A 102 -3.82 4.76 3.90
CA LEU A 102 -4.48 4.30 2.69
C LEU A 102 -5.64 3.38 3.04
N LYS A 103 -6.83 3.71 2.56
CA LYS A 103 -8.05 2.94 2.73
C LYS A 103 -8.60 2.45 1.40
N ASP A 104 -9.28 1.32 1.46
CA ASP A 104 -10.15 0.88 0.38
C ASP A 104 -11.33 1.85 0.22
N ARG A 105 -11.94 1.87 -0.96
CA ARG A 105 -13.11 2.74 -1.18
C ARG A 105 -14.39 2.20 -0.52
N ASP A 106 -14.41 0.96 -0.10
CA ASP A 106 -15.54 0.31 0.58
C ASP A 106 -15.80 0.79 2.03
N MET A 107 -15.23 1.91 2.42
CA MET A 107 -15.14 2.49 3.77
C MET A 107 -16.39 2.50 4.62
N ALA A 108 -17.55 2.34 4.03
CA ALA A 108 -18.82 2.32 4.75
C ALA A 108 -19.46 0.95 4.68
N SER A 109 -19.52 0.26 5.82
CA SER A 109 -20.23 -1.02 5.94
C SER A 109 -21.59 -1.00 5.24
N GLY A 110 -21.74 -1.75 4.15
CA GLY A 110 -23.00 -2.02 3.47
C GLY A 110 -23.52 -0.93 2.55
N ARG A 111 -22.73 0.09 2.18
CA ARG A 111 -23.10 1.08 1.17
C ARG A 111 -22.17 1.00 -0.02
N ASN A 112 -22.73 1.07 -1.22
CA ASN A 112 -21.94 1.36 -2.41
C ASN A 112 -21.37 2.79 -2.27
N THR A 113 -20.07 2.89 -2.03
CA THR A 113 -19.40 4.18 -1.99
C THR A 113 -19.18 4.67 -3.41
N THR A 114 -19.55 5.93 -3.66
CA THR A 114 -19.35 6.59 -4.95
C THR A 114 -18.04 7.35 -4.96
N GLU A 115 -17.60 7.80 -6.13
CA GLU A 115 -16.47 8.74 -6.23
C GLU A 115 -16.73 10.04 -5.46
N GLN A 116 -18.00 10.48 -5.39
CA GLN A 116 -18.37 11.65 -4.59
C GLN A 116 -18.16 11.41 -3.09
N ASP A 117 -18.50 10.22 -2.59
CA ASP A 117 -18.25 9.84 -1.19
C ASP A 117 -16.75 9.83 -0.88
N ARG A 118 -15.93 9.32 -1.80
CA ARG A 118 -14.47 9.35 -1.71
C ARG A 118 -13.93 10.78 -1.62
N VAL A 119 -14.38 11.64 -2.51
CA VAL A 119 -13.97 13.06 -2.53
C VAL A 119 -14.38 13.77 -1.25
N LEU A 120 -15.63 13.57 -0.79
CA LEU A 120 -16.12 14.14 0.46
C LEU A 120 -15.33 13.65 1.68
N TYR A 121 -14.98 12.36 1.71
CA TYR A 121 -14.14 11.83 2.77
C TYR A 121 -12.78 12.53 2.79
N LEU A 122 -12.11 12.63 1.66
CA LEU A 122 -10.80 13.28 1.56
C LEU A 122 -10.84 14.78 1.91
N GLN A 123 -11.94 15.47 1.61
CA GLN A 123 -12.13 16.87 1.99
C GLN A 123 -12.38 17.08 3.49
N ASN A 124 -12.97 16.10 4.16
CA ASN A 124 -13.34 16.19 5.58
C ASN A 124 -12.31 15.58 6.53
N ASN A 125 -11.25 14.96 6.00
CA ASN A 125 -10.19 14.35 6.79
C ASN A 125 -8.84 15.04 6.53
N ALA A 126 -7.86 14.77 7.37
CA ALA A 126 -6.53 15.35 7.25
C ALA A 126 -5.82 14.92 5.95
N ASP A 127 -4.90 15.77 5.48
CA ASP A 127 -4.21 15.61 4.20
C ASP A 127 -3.37 14.33 4.07
N TYR A 128 -3.11 13.65 5.15
CA TYR A 128 -2.40 12.36 5.14
C TYR A 128 -3.31 11.17 4.80
N HIS A 129 -4.64 11.34 4.71
CA HIS A 129 -5.55 10.29 4.28
C HIS A 129 -5.50 10.11 2.76
N ARG A 130 -5.53 8.85 2.36
CA ARG A 130 -5.64 8.38 0.98
C ARG A 130 -6.75 7.36 0.89
N VAL A 131 -7.46 7.35 -0.23
CA VAL A 131 -8.52 6.37 -0.51
C VAL A 131 -8.35 5.91 -1.95
N LEU A 132 -8.42 4.61 -2.18
CA LEU A 132 -8.37 4.04 -3.51
C LEU A 132 -9.49 4.62 -4.39
N LYS A 133 -9.21 4.82 -5.67
CA LYS A 133 -10.21 5.27 -6.65
C LYS A 133 -11.12 4.12 -7.06
N ARG A 134 -10.56 2.94 -7.25
CA ARG A 134 -11.32 1.70 -7.46
C ARG A 134 -11.76 1.12 -6.12
N TRP A 135 -12.70 0.16 -6.14
CA TRP A 135 -13.33 -0.38 -4.94
C TRP A 135 -12.31 -0.87 -3.89
N GLU A 136 -11.39 -1.73 -4.30
CA GLU A 136 -10.37 -2.36 -3.44
C GLU A 136 -9.15 -2.74 -4.28
N ILE A 137 -8.10 -3.27 -3.67
CA ILE A 137 -6.85 -3.64 -4.37
C ILE A 137 -7.08 -4.70 -5.45
N GLU A 138 -8.05 -5.59 -5.29
CA GLU A 138 -8.43 -6.59 -6.29
C GLU A 138 -8.82 -5.97 -7.63
N ASN A 139 -9.44 -4.80 -7.62
CA ASN A 139 -9.84 -4.09 -8.84
C ASN A 139 -8.64 -3.59 -9.66
N TYR A 140 -7.48 -3.43 -9.04
CA TYR A 140 -6.22 -3.14 -9.73
C TYR A 140 -5.52 -4.42 -10.19
N LEU A 141 -5.47 -5.45 -9.33
CA LEU A 141 -4.85 -6.73 -9.65
C LEU A 141 -5.57 -7.49 -10.78
N TYR A 142 -6.89 -7.35 -10.85
CA TYR A 142 -7.73 -8.03 -11.86
C TYR A 142 -8.03 -7.15 -13.06
N ASP A 143 -7.28 -6.05 -13.23
CA ASP A 143 -7.35 -5.26 -14.46
C ASP A 143 -6.99 -6.10 -15.68
N LYS A 144 -7.71 -5.89 -16.79
CA LYS A 144 -7.54 -6.65 -18.04
C LYS A 144 -6.10 -6.59 -18.56
N GLU A 145 -5.47 -5.42 -18.43
CA GLU A 145 -4.08 -5.19 -18.84
C GLU A 145 -3.11 -6.09 -18.05
N VAL A 146 -3.28 -6.17 -16.73
CA VAL A 146 -2.46 -7.00 -15.83
C VAL A 146 -2.65 -8.48 -16.11
N LEU A 147 -3.90 -8.94 -16.22
CA LEU A 147 -4.21 -10.35 -16.47
C LEU A 147 -3.73 -10.81 -17.83
N THR A 148 -3.84 -9.96 -18.86
CA THR A 148 -3.33 -10.24 -20.20
C THR A 148 -1.82 -10.44 -20.16
N LYS A 149 -1.07 -9.49 -19.59
CA LYS A 149 0.39 -9.57 -19.46
C LYS A 149 0.84 -10.79 -18.65
N TYR A 150 0.14 -11.07 -17.54
CA TYR A 150 0.39 -12.29 -16.75
C TYR A 150 0.22 -13.57 -17.56
N CYS A 151 -0.89 -13.68 -18.32
CA CYS A 151 -1.16 -14.85 -19.13
C CYS A 151 -0.16 -15.02 -20.25
N GLU A 152 0.22 -13.95 -20.93
CA GLU A 152 1.24 -13.94 -21.99
C GLU A 152 2.58 -14.46 -21.46
N ASP A 153 3.05 -13.94 -20.31
CA ASP A 153 4.32 -14.38 -19.71
C ASP A 153 4.30 -15.84 -19.26
N LYS A 154 3.17 -16.32 -18.76
CA LYS A 154 3.01 -17.70 -18.30
C LYS A 154 2.64 -18.68 -19.44
N GLY A 155 2.47 -18.21 -20.66
CA GLY A 155 2.01 -19.04 -21.79
C GLY A 155 0.59 -19.60 -21.57
N LEU A 156 -0.26 -18.85 -20.86
CA LEU A 156 -1.65 -19.17 -20.58
C LEU A 156 -2.58 -18.48 -21.58
N VAL A 157 -3.78 -19.00 -21.75
CA VAL A 157 -4.80 -18.40 -22.62
C VAL A 157 -5.76 -17.58 -21.76
N PHE A 158 -5.75 -16.26 -21.95
CA PHE A 158 -6.71 -15.36 -21.34
C PHE A 158 -8.05 -15.40 -22.08
N ASN A 159 -9.13 -15.74 -21.38
CA ASN A 159 -10.48 -15.76 -21.94
C ASN A 159 -11.14 -14.39 -21.75
N GLU A 160 -10.99 -13.55 -22.78
CA GLU A 160 -11.47 -12.16 -22.77
C GLU A 160 -13.00 -12.08 -22.66
N GLU A 161 -13.74 -12.94 -23.37
CA GLU A 161 -15.21 -12.95 -23.33
C GLU A 161 -15.73 -13.25 -21.91
N SER A 162 -15.17 -14.30 -21.28
CA SER A 162 -15.54 -14.64 -19.89
C SER A 162 -15.11 -13.58 -18.89
N TYR A 163 -14.03 -12.83 -19.17
CA TYR A 163 -13.63 -11.68 -18.35
C TYR A 163 -14.65 -10.55 -18.46
N ASP A 164 -15.02 -10.15 -19.67
CA ASP A 164 -15.98 -9.07 -19.93
C ASP A 164 -17.39 -9.40 -19.39
N GLU A 165 -17.77 -10.70 -19.36
CA GLU A 165 -18.99 -11.15 -18.67
C GLU A 165 -18.91 -11.05 -17.14
N LEU A 166 -17.72 -11.26 -16.55
CA LEU A 166 -17.54 -11.22 -15.09
C LEU A 166 -17.34 -9.80 -14.58
N VAL A 167 -16.54 -9.00 -15.27
CA VAL A 167 -16.10 -7.67 -14.84
C VAL A 167 -16.79 -6.63 -15.72
N ASN A 168 -17.93 -6.12 -15.24
CA ASN A 168 -18.71 -5.13 -15.95
C ASN A 168 -18.31 -3.68 -15.61
N ASP A 169 -17.78 -3.48 -14.41
CA ASP A 169 -17.34 -2.17 -13.91
C ASP A 169 -16.13 -2.38 -12.98
N ILE A 170 -14.95 -2.29 -13.56
CA ILE A 170 -13.69 -2.50 -12.85
C ILE A 170 -13.46 -1.48 -11.72
N GLU A 171 -14.09 -0.31 -11.79
CA GLU A 171 -13.93 0.71 -10.76
C GLU A 171 -14.86 0.49 -9.56
N ASN A 172 -16.11 0.07 -9.81
CA ASN A 172 -17.17 0.11 -8.79
C ASN A 172 -17.71 -1.26 -8.38
N GLN A 173 -17.29 -2.34 -9.04
CA GLN A 173 -17.73 -3.69 -8.74
C GLN A 173 -16.88 -4.29 -7.61
N ASN A 174 -17.52 -4.90 -6.61
CA ASN A 174 -16.80 -5.69 -5.60
C ASN A 174 -16.26 -6.98 -6.24
N LEU A 175 -14.94 -7.13 -6.27
CA LEU A 175 -14.25 -8.28 -6.87
C LEU A 175 -13.57 -9.21 -5.85
N LYS A 176 -13.77 -8.99 -4.56
CA LYS A 176 -13.10 -9.71 -3.47
C LYS A 176 -13.24 -11.24 -3.56
N ASP A 177 -14.43 -11.70 -3.87
CA ASP A 177 -14.76 -13.13 -3.85
C ASP A 177 -14.66 -13.83 -5.23
N VAL A 178 -14.23 -13.11 -6.27
CA VAL A 178 -14.18 -13.68 -7.64
C VAL A 178 -12.84 -14.30 -8.04
N THR A 179 -11.86 -14.35 -7.15
CA THR A 179 -10.50 -14.86 -7.43
C THR A 179 -10.48 -16.21 -8.14
N SER A 180 -11.37 -17.15 -7.76
CA SER A 180 -11.43 -18.47 -8.42
C SER A 180 -11.91 -18.38 -9.87
N ARG A 181 -12.83 -17.46 -10.18
CA ARG A 181 -13.32 -17.20 -11.55
C ARG A 181 -12.23 -16.52 -12.38
N ILE A 182 -11.52 -15.54 -11.83
CA ILE A 182 -10.37 -14.89 -12.49
C ILE A 182 -9.30 -15.92 -12.84
N LYS A 183 -8.94 -16.81 -11.91
CA LYS A 183 -8.00 -17.91 -12.20
C LYS A 183 -8.47 -18.79 -13.36
N SER A 184 -9.75 -19.12 -13.40
CA SER A 184 -10.33 -19.90 -14.48
C SER A 184 -10.26 -19.18 -15.84
N ILE A 185 -10.54 -17.88 -15.84
CA ILE A 185 -10.42 -16.99 -17.01
C ILE A 185 -8.99 -16.96 -17.55
N CYS A 186 -8.00 -16.97 -16.65
CA CYS A 186 -6.57 -17.07 -16.99
C CYS A 186 -6.12 -18.50 -17.37
N GLY A 187 -7.04 -19.47 -17.49
CA GLY A 187 -6.67 -20.86 -17.81
C GLY A 187 -5.85 -21.56 -16.72
N ILE A 188 -5.87 -21.08 -15.48
CA ILE A 188 -5.11 -21.65 -14.37
C ILE A 188 -5.89 -22.83 -13.79
N THR A 189 -5.34 -24.03 -13.96
CA THR A 189 -5.91 -25.29 -13.45
C THR A 189 -5.27 -25.76 -12.13
N SER A 190 -4.17 -25.13 -11.73
CA SER A 190 -3.45 -25.47 -10.52
C SER A 190 -4.12 -24.93 -9.25
N SER A 191 -3.87 -25.58 -8.10
CA SER A 191 -4.39 -25.18 -6.79
C SER A 191 -3.58 -24.04 -6.14
N ILE A 192 -3.27 -22.99 -6.91
CA ILE A 192 -2.59 -21.81 -6.35
C ILE A 192 -3.49 -21.15 -5.30
N ASN A 193 -2.92 -20.90 -4.11
CA ASN A 193 -3.60 -20.17 -3.04
C ASN A 193 -4.01 -18.77 -3.55
N PRO A 194 -5.22 -18.27 -3.23
CA PRO A 194 -5.69 -16.94 -3.65
C PRO A 194 -4.74 -15.78 -3.30
N GLU A 195 -4.21 -15.76 -2.08
CA GLU A 195 -3.24 -14.72 -1.67
C GLU A 195 -1.96 -14.78 -2.52
N ARG A 196 -1.43 -15.99 -2.75
CA ARG A 196 -0.26 -16.18 -3.60
C ARG A 196 -0.50 -15.76 -5.04
N PHE A 197 -1.70 -16.01 -5.57
CA PHE A 197 -2.08 -15.56 -6.90
C PHE A 197 -2.11 -14.02 -6.99
N LYS A 198 -2.70 -13.34 -6.01
CA LYS A 198 -2.72 -11.87 -5.92
C LYS A 198 -1.31 -11.29 -5.83
N LEU A 199 -0.44 -11.88 -5.01
CA LEU A 199 0.97 -11.48 -4.92
C LEU A 199 1.71 -11.68 -6.24
N ASN A 200 1.46 -12.78 -6.95
CA ASN A 200 2.05 -12.97 -8.27
C ASN A 200 1.58 -11.91 -9.27
N LEU A 201 0.29 -11.54 -9.24
CA LEU A 201 -0.24 -10.49 -10.12
C LEU A 201 0.36 -9.11 -9.84
N SER A 202 0.69 -8.80 -8.57
CA SER A 202 1.30 -7.51 -8.23
C SER A 202 2.65 -7.27 -8.91
N GLU A 203 3.38 -8.32 -9.24
CA GLU A 203 4.65 -8.24 -9.97
C GLU A 203 4.48 -7.82 -11.45
N TYR A 204 3.25 -7.86 -11.97
CA TYR A 204 2.92 -7.50 -13.35
C TYR A 204 2.35 -6.08 -13.50
N ILE A 205 2.08 -5.38 -12.41
CA ILE A 205 1.68 -3.97 -12.45
C ILE A 205 2.95 -3.13 -12.56
N THR A 206 3.23 -2.58 -13.74
CA THR A 206 4.46 -1.84 -14.06
C THR A 206 4.16 -0.39 -14.43
N GLU A 207 5.15 0.49 -14.32
CA GLU A 207 5.03 1.96 -14.48
C GLU A 207 4.45 2.40 -15.83
N ASP A 208 4.61 1.60 -16.87
CA ASP A 208 4.08 1.84 -18.21
C ASP A 208 2.57 1.60 -18.34
N MET A 209 1.96 0.97 -17.33
CA MET A 209 0.53 0.64 -17.34
C MET A 209 -0.35 1.78 -16.87
N ALA A 210 -1.56 1.85 -17.46
CA ALA A 210 -2.58 2.80 -17.01
C ALA A 210 -3.04 2.52 -15.59
N VAL A 211 -3.19 1.25 -15.20
CA VAL A 211 -3.57 0.80 -13.87
C VAL A 211 -2.55 1.21 -12.80
N TYR A 212 -1.25 1.17 -13.10
CA TYR A 212 -0.21 1.65 -12.19
C TYR A 212 -0.34 3.15 -11.93
N ASN A 213 -0.48 3.93 -13.00
CA ASN A 213 -0.59 5.39 -12.89
C ASN A 213 -1.87 5.81 -12.14
N ASP A 214 -2.97 5.09 -12.34
CA ASP A 214 -4.21 5.31 -11.60
C ASP A 214 -4.01 5.06 -10.09
N LEU A 215 -3.40 3.94 -9.74
CA LEU A 215 -3.09 3.57 -8.36
C LEU A 215 -2.08 4.55 -7.70
N ALA A 216 -0.98 4.86 -8.39
CA ALA A 216 0.03 5.80 -7.89
C ALA A 216 -0.56 7.20 -7.63
N SER A 217 -1.47 7.66 -8.49
CA SER A 217 -2.15 8.94 -8.33
C SER A 217 -3.06 9.01 -7.10
N CYS A 218 -3.53 7.88 -6.59
CA CYS A 218 -4.33 7.82 -5.36
C CYS A 218 -3.46 8.00 -4.11
N ILE A 219 -2.22 7.53 -4.16
CA ILE A 219 -1.32 7.41 -3.00
C ILE A 219 -0.34 8.59 -2.95
N PHE A 220 0.31 8.88 -4.06
CA PHE A 220 1.41 9.84 -4.17
C PHE A 220 0.96 11.12 -4.87
N ARG A 221 0.19 11.94 -4.21
CA ARG A 221 -0.30 13.23 -4.74
C ARG A 221 0.75 14.32 -4.58
#